data_fda8cdcb20b253a0b18f66d015cf06ab
#
_entry.id   fda8cdcb20b253a0b18f66d015cf06ab
#
_cell.length_a   1.000
_cell.length_b   1.000
_cell.length_c   1.000
_cell.angle_alpha   90.00
_cell.angle_beta   90.00
_cell.angle_gamma   90.00
#
_symmetry.space_group_name_H-M   'P 1'
#
loop_
_entity.id
_entity.type
_entity.pdbx_description
1 polymer ?
#
loop_
_entity_poly.entity_id
_entity_poly.type
_entity_poly.pdbx_seq_one_letter_code
_entity_poly.pdbx_strand_id
1 'polypeptide(L)'
;DPDLAKLPVLSAAAPFKVGGRKNDPASYVEVEKGQLTFRNAADLYLYPNTLIVVKASGKEVKEWLECSAGQFNQIDPDNTKPQSLINWDGFRTYNFDVIDGVNYQIDVTQPARYDGKCQMINANAERIKNLTFNGKPIDPNAMFLVATNNYRAYGGKFAGTGDSHIAFASPDENRSVLAAWIADESKRAGEIHPAAD
;
A
#
# COMPACT_ATOMS: atom_id res chain seq x y z
N ASP A 1 -5.81 13.11 -20.58
CA ASP A 1 -7.13 12.56 -20.90
C ASP A 1 -8.16 13.13 -19.92
N PRO A 2 -9.17 13.91 -20.41
CA PRO A 2 -10.18 14.55 -19.55
C PRO A 2 -11.05 13.56 -18.75
N ASP A 3 -11.19 12.34 -19.23
CA ASP A 3 -12.00 11.32 -18.55
C ASP A 3 -11.23 10.69 -17.39
N LEU A 4 -9.94 10.54 -17.51
CA LEU A 4 -9.09 10.11 -16.38
C LEU A 4 -9.09 11.14 -15.25
N ALA A 5 -9.06 12.44 -15.58
CA ALA A 5 -9.06 13.52 -14.60
C ALA A 5 -10.31 13.56 -13.69
N LYS A 6 -11.38 12.88 -14.08
CA LYS A 6 -12.63 12.78 -13.30
C LYS A 6 -12.64 11.62 -12.31
N LEU A 7 -11.73 10.67 -12.46
CA LEU A 7 -11.68 9.49 -11.60
C LEU A 7 -11.07 9.84 -10.23
N PRO A 8 -11.58 9.26 -9.15
CA PRO A 8 -10.99 9.43 -7.83
C PRO A 8 -9.60 8.80 -7.79
N VAL A 9 -8.70 9.44 -7.04
CA VAL A 9 -7.31 9.02 -6.88
C VAL A 9 -7.14 8.34 -5.53
N LEU A 10 -6.53 7.17 -5.55
CA LEU A 10 -6.05 6.41 -4.39
C LEU A 10 -4.52 6.33 -4.47
N SER A 11 -3.88 5.96 -3.37
CA SER A 11 -2.43 5.77 -3.33
C SER A 11 -2.08 4.42 -2.71
N ALA A 12 -1.30 3.60 -3.41
CA ALA A 12 -0.84 2.30 -2.92
C ALA A 12 0.67 2.32 -2.64
N ALA A 13 1.04 2.04 -1.40
CA ALA A 13 2.43 1.99 -0.96
C ALA A 13 2.66 0.90 0.09
N ALA A 14 3.85 0.29 0.05
CA ALA A 14 4.31 -0.59 1.12
C ALA A 14 5.13 0.19 2.14
N PRO A 15 4.95 -0.04 3.45
CA PRO A 15 5.77 0.56 4.49
C PRO A 15 7.15 -0.09 4.54
N PHE A 16 8.19 0.54 3.97
CA PHE A 16 9.51 -0.06 3.83
C PHE A 16 10.37 -0.02 5.08
N LYS A 17 10.18 0.98 5.94
CA LYS A 17 11.08 1.32 7.06
C LYS A 17 10.35 1.49 8.39
N VAL A 18 9.40 0.60 8.66
CA VAL A 18 8.52 0.65 9.84
C VAL A 18 8.88 -0.35 10.93
N GLY A 19 10.06 -0.87 10.92
CA GLY A 19 10.54 -1.83 11.91
C GLY A 19 11.29 -2.99 11.28
N GLY A 20 11.93 -3.76 12.14
CA GLY A 20 12.88 -4.75 11.73
C GLY A 20 12.27 -5.95 11.06
N ARG A 21 12.69 -6.20 9.85
CA ARG A 21 12.53 -7.52 9.25
C ARG A 21 13.21 -8.54 10.13
N LYS A 22 12.46 -9.53 10.64
CA LYS A 22 12.96 -10.55 11.58
C LYS A 22 13.66 -9.96 12.82
N ASN A 23 13.05 -8.92 13.40
CA ASN A 23 13.58 -8.21 14.57
C ASN A 23 14.91 -7.46 14.34
N ASP A 24 15.22 -7.07 13.09
CA ASP A 24 16.38 -6.24 12.80
C ASP A 24 16.06 -4.76 13.05
N PRO A 25 16.56 -4.16 14.16
CA PRO A 25 16.29 -2.74 14.47
C PRO A 25 16.91 -1.78 13.45
N ALA A 26 17.89 -2.22 12.66
CA ALA A 26 18.54 -1.37 11.64
C ALA A 26 17.62 -1.01 10.46
N SER A 27 16.51 -1.73 10.29
CA SER A 27 15.52 -1.38 9.27
C SER A 27 14.50 -0.33 9.72
N TYR A 28 14.63 0.17 10.94
CA TYR A 28 13.81 1.29 11.43
C TYR A 28 14.47 2.63 11.09
N VAL A 29 13.69 3.59 10.60
CA VAL A 29 14.15 4.97 10.38
C VAL A 29 13.55 5.87 11.44
N GLU A 30 14.41 6.47 12.24
CA GLU A 30 14.05 7.52 13.18
C GLU A 30 14.35 8.87 12.56
N VAL A 31 13.36 9.76 12.55
CA VAL A 31 13.50 11.13 12.06
C VAL A 31 13.26 12.07 13.24
N GLU A 32 14.32 12.74 13.68
CA GLU A 32 14.27 13.70 14.75
C GLU A 32 13.39 14.90 14.39
N LYS A 33 12.71 15.47 15.39
CA LYS A 33 11.99 16.74 15.23
C LYS A 33 12.97 17.85 14.85
N GLY A 34 12.68 18.57 13.78
CA GLY A 34 13.51 19.68 13.34
C GLY A 34 13.49 19.85 11.83
N GLN A 35 14.61 20.33 11.28
CA GLN A 35 14.71 20.58 9.85
C GLN A 35 14.85 19.28 9.07
N LEU A 36 13.93 19.03 8.15
CA LEU A 36 13.99 17.91 7.22
C LEU A 36 14.89 18.23 6.03
N THR A 37 15.57 17.21 5.55
CA THR A 37 16.45 17.27 4.38
C THR A 37 16.01 16.25 3.33
N PHE A 38 16.53 16.36 2.10
CA PHE A 38 16.32 15.36 1.05
C PHE A 38 16.73 13.95 1.50
N ARG A 39 17.76 13.84 2.35
CA ARG A 39 18.19 12.56 2.93
C ARG A 39 17.05 11.90 3.71
N ASN A 40 16.26 12.64 4.49
CA ASN A 40 15.14 12.09 5.22
C ASN A 40 14.07 11.51 4.27
N ALA A 41 13.77 12.20 3.17
CA ALA A 41 12.88 11.65 2.14
C ALA A 41 13.45 10.37 1.49
N ALA A 42 14.76 10.34 1.21
CA ALA A 42 15.43 9.19 0.66
C ALA A 42 15.49 8.01 1.65
N ASP A 43 15.61 8.26 2.95
CA ASP A 43 15.54 7.24 3.98
C ASP A 43 14.13 6.63 4.12
N LEU A 44 13.09 7.44 3.91
CA LEU A 44 11.70 6.95 3.88
C LEU A 44 11.38 6.15 2.61
N TYR A 45 11.93 6.54 1.46
CA TYR A 45 11.74 5.86 0.19
C TYR A 45 13.08 5.52 -0.47
N LEU A 46 13.58 4.31 -0.23
CA LEU A 46 14.94 3.89 -0.58
C LEU A 46 15.19 3.70 -2.08
N TYR A 47 14.17 3.25 -2.81
CA TYR A 47 14.34 2.80 -4.19
C TYR A 47 14.15 3.94 -5.19
N PRO A 48 14.94 3.97 -6.30
CA PRO A 48 14.79 4.95 -7.36
C PRO A 48 13.62 4.60 -8.29
N ASN A 49 12.47 4.30 -7.69
CA ASN A 49 11.26 3.98 -8.45
C ASN A 49 10.59 5.26 -8.94
N THR A 50 10.02 5.22 -10.13
CA THR A 50 9.25 6.32 -10.71
C THR A 50 7.77 6.22 -10.35
N LEU A 51 7.09 7.36 -10.33
CA LEU A 51 5.65 7.44 -10.08
C LEU A 51 4.87 6.94 -11.28
N ILE A 52 4.02 5.97 -11.06
CA ILE A 52 3.09 5.44 -12.05
C ILE A 52 1.68 5.49 -11.48
N VAL A 53 0.70 5.74 -12.33
CA VAL A 53 -0.71 5.65 -11.98
C VAL A 53 -1.35 4.55 -12.81
N VAL A 54 -2.00 3.62 -12.14
CA VAL A 54 -2.80 2.58 -12.80
C VAL A 54 -4.28 2.88 -12.68
N LYS A 55 -5.08 2.37 -13.62
CA LYS A 55 -6.54 2.42 -13.57
C LYS A 55 -7.05 1.07 -13.12
N ALA A 56 -7.73 1.03 -11.97
CA ALA A 56 -8.25 -0.19 -11.36
C ALA A 56 -9.71 -0.04 -10.98
N SER A 57 -10.49 -1.12 -11.07
CA SER A 57 -11.86 -1.19 -10.56
C SER A 57 -11.87 -1.36 -9.04
N GLY A 58 -13.00 -1.05 -8.39
CA GLY A 58 -13.17 -1.29 -6.95
C GLY A 58 -13.01 -2.76 -6.58
N LYS A 59 -13.39 -3.69 -7.49
CA LYS A 59 -13.12 -5.11 -7.34
C LYS A 59 -11.63 -5.40 -7.31
N GLU A 60 -10.85 -4.83 -8.22
CA GLU A 60 -9.40 -5.01 -8.28
C GLU A 60 -8.69 -4.39 -7.08
N VAL A 61 -9.17 -3.23 -6.59
CA VAL A 61 -8.69 -2.63 -5.33
C VAL A 61 -8.87 -3.60 -4.17
N LYS A 62 -10.03 -4.24 -4.06
CA LYS A 62 -10.28 -5.27 -3.03
C LYS A 62 -9.35 -6.47 -3.17
N GLU A 63 -9.20 -7.01 -4.38
CA GLU A 63 -8.33 -8.17 -4.62
C GLU A 63 -6.84 -7.84 -4.40
N TRP A 64 -6.41 -6.59 -4.67
CA TRP A 64 -5.08 -6.11 -4.33
C TRP A 64 -4.85 -6.17 -2.81
N LEU A 65 -5.80 -5.65 -2.03
CA LEU A 65 -5.74 -5.69 -0.57
C LEU A 65 -5.82 -7.13 -0.02
N GLU A 66 -6.61 -8.01 -0.64
CA GLU A 66 -6.67 -9.44 -0.27
C GLU A 66 -5.32 -10.13 -0.46
N CYS A 67 -4.57 -9.81 -1.54
CA CYS A 67 -3.20 -10.33 -1.67
C CYS A 67 -2.29 -9.75 -0.61
N SER A 68 -2.34 -8.43 -0.36
CA SER A 68 -1.55 -7.78 0.69
C SER A 68 -1.80 -8.39 2.07
N ALA A 69 -3.04 -8.79 2.36
CA ALA A 69 -3.41 -9.46 3.61
C ALA A 69 -2.72 -10.83 3.83
N GLY A 70 -2.05 -11.38 2.81
CA GLY A 70 -1.15 -12.52 2.92
C GLY A 70 0.06 -12.28 3.84
N GLN A 71 0.34 -11.01 4.21
CA GLN A 71 1.33 -10.64 5.22
C GLN A 71 1.03 -11.24 6.60
N PHE A 72 -0.21 -11.57 6.89
CA PHE A 72 -0.62 -12.08 8.19
C PHE A 72 -0.85 -13.60 8.16
N ASN A 73 -0.44 -14.28 9.22
CA ASN A 73 -0.85 -15.64 9.49
C ASN A 73 -2.34 -15.67 9.85
N GLN A 74 -2.97 -16.80 9.64
CA GLN A 74 -4.31 -17.03 10.20
C GLN A 74 -4.20 -17.19 11.71
N ILE A 75 -5.04 -16.46 12.45
CA ILE A 75 -5.12 -16.50 13.90
C ILE A 75 -6.34 -17.29 14.30
N ASP A 76 -6.13 -18.27 15.16
CA ASP A 76 -7.21 -19.04 15.79
C ASP A 76 -7.70 -18.26 17.04
N PRO A 77 -8.92 -17.70 17.03
CA PRO A 77 -9.43 -16.92 18.16
C PRO A 77 -9.70 -17.76 19.42
N ASP A 78 -9.85 -19.08 19.27
CA ASP A 78 -10.09 -19.98 20.40
C ASP A 78 -8.80 -20.46 21.07
N ASN A 79 -7.66 -20.21 20.45
CA ASN A 79 -6.34 -20.55 20.96
C ASN A 79 -5.81 -19.45 21.90
N THR A 80 -5.80 -19.71 23.20
CA THR A 80 -5.33 -18.75 24.23
C THR A 80 -3.80 -18.59 24.32
N LYS A 81 -3.04 -19.40 23.58
CA LYS A 81 -1.57 -19.29 23.55
C LYS A 81 -1.13 -18.17 22.58
N PRO A 82 0.05 -17.55 22.80
CA PRO A 82 0.60 -16.59 21.86
C PRO A 82 0.74 -17.19 20.45
N GLN A 83 0.29 -16.42 19.45
CA GLN A 83 0.36 -16.80 18.04
C GLN A 83 1.16 -15.76 17.25
N SER A 84 1.99 -16.21 16.30
CA SER A 84 2.74 -15.30 15.43
C SER A 84 1.78 -14.67 14.41
N LEU A 85 1.64 -13.34 14.47
CA LEU A 85 0.76 -12.61 13.55
C LEU A 85 1.37 -12.46 12.16
N ILE A 86 2.69 -12.22 12.08
CA ILE A 86 3.35 -11.89 10.81
C ILE A 86 3.87 -13.15 10.11
N ASN A 87 3.53 -13.29 8.85
CA ASN A 87 3.98 -14.37 7.97
C ASN A 87 5.36 -14.05 7.35
N TRP A 88 6.42 -14.09 8.15
CA TRP A 88 7.77 -13.73 7.75
C TRP A 88 8.36 -14.58 6.62
N ASP A 89 8.00 -15.85 6.59
CA ASP A 89 8.59 -16.82 5.65
C ASP A 89 7.78 -16.97 4.37
N GLY A 90 6.46 -16.86 4.45
CA GLY A 90 5.55 -17.06 3.31
C GLY A 90 5.23 -15.80 2.51
N PHE A 91 5.44 -14.61 3.09
CA PHE A 91 5.12 -13.34 2.43
C PHE A 91 6.27 -12.34 2.54
N ARG A 92 6.55 -11.63 1.46
CA ARG A 92 7.58 -10.59 1.45
C ARG A 92 6.97 -9.26 1.89
N THR A 93 7.46 -8.71 2.99
CA THR A 93 6.91 -7.48 3.62
C THR A 93 6.83 -6.27 2.69
N TYR A 94 7.74 -6.16 1.70
CA TYR A 94 7.68 -5.11 0.68
C TYR A 94 6.51 -5.27 -0.30
N ASN A 95 5.74 -6.36 -0.20
CA ASN A 95 4.49 -6.58 -0.94
C ASN A 95 3.25 -6.31 -0.08
N PHE A 96 3.42 -5.92 1.17
CA PHE A 96 2.32 -5.49 2.02
C PHE A 96 1.97 -4.04 1.67
N ASP A 97 1.16 -3.87 0.63
CA ASP A 97 0.66 -2.55 0.26
C ASP A 97 -0.53 -2.18 1.13
N VAL A 98 -0.55 -0.95 1.59
CA VAL A 98 -1.75 -0.26 2.07
C VAL A 98 -2.24 0.67 0.97
N ILE A 99 -3.55 0.88 0.89
CA ILE A 99 -4.15 1.79 -0.09
C ILE A 99 -4.83 2.93 0.66
N ASP A 100 -4.24 4.11 0.56
CA ASP A 100 -4.82 5.35 1.08
C ASP A 100 -5.98 5.83 0.20
N GLY A 101 -6.98 6.47 0.83
CA GLY A 101 -8.23 6.90 0.21
C GLY A 101 -9.38 5.90 0.39
N VAL A 102 -9.13 4.71 0.91
CA VAL A 102 -10.16 3.73 1.31
C VAL A 102 -9.98 3.33 2.77
N ASN A 103 -11.08 2.91 3.41
CA ASN A 103 -11.04 2.33 4.76
C ASN A 103 -11.46 0.87 4.68
N TYR A 104 -10.78 0.02 5.44
CA TYR A 104 -11.04 -1.42 5.47
C TYR A 104 -10.54 -2.04 6.78
N GLN A 105 -10.93 -3.27 7.01
CA GLN A 105 -10.44 -4.11 8.11
C GLN A 105 -9.84 -5.39 7.54
N ILE A 106 -8.79 -5.90 8.17
CA ILE A 106 -8.20 -7.19 7.82
C ILE A 106 -8.59 -8.21 8.89
N ASP A 107 -9.50 -9.12 8.56
CA ASP A 107 -9.90 -10.22 9.43
C ASP A 107 -8.88 -11.37 9.33
N VAL A 108 -7.93 -11.39 10.24
CA VAL A 108 -6.88 -12.40 10.29
C VAL A 108 -7.35 -13.76 10.81
N THR A 109 -8.59 -13.87 11.29
CA THR A 109 -9.17 -15.17 11.65
C THR A 109 -9.55 -15.98 10.42
N GLN A 110 -9.72 -15.32 9.28
CA GLN A 110 -10.04 -15.96 8.01
C GLN A 110 -8.78 -16.53 7.34
N PRO A 111 -8.90 -17.63 6.59
CA PRO A 111 -7.80 -18.14 5.77
C PRO A 111 -7.38 -17.12 4.71
N ALA A 112 -6.13 -17.20 4.25
CA ALA A 112 -5.66 -16.35 3.16
C ALA A 112 -6.35 -16.73 1.83
N ARG A 113 -6.75 -15.70 1.05
CA ARG A 113 -7.29 -15.88 -0.30
C ARG A 113 -6.19 -16.13 -1.32
N TYR A 114 -5.02 -15.52 -1.12
CA TYR A 114 -3.87 -15.56 -2.00
C TYR A 114 -2.63 -16.10 -1.27
N ASP A 115 -1.74 -16.73 -2.03
CA ASP A 115 -0.41 -17.09 -1.56
C ASP A 115 0.55 -15.88 -1.59
N GLY A 116 1.80 -16.08 -1.16
CA GLY A 116 2.83 -15.04 -1.15
C GLY A 116 3.25 -14.53 -2.54
N LYS A 117 2.73 -15.12 -3.62
CA LYS A 117 2.93 -14.70 -5.02
C LYS A 117 1.68 -14.06 -5.62
N CYS A 118 0.64 -13.79 -4.81
CA CYS A 118 -0.69 -13.35 -5.24
C CYS A 118 -1.39 -14.32 -6.20
N GLN A 119 -1.10 -15.61 -6.12
CA GLN A 119 -1.88 -16.63 -6.79
C GLN A 119 -3.05 -17.04 -5.89
N MET A 120 -4.26 -17.07 -6.45
CA MET A 120 -5.46 -17.43 -5.71
C MET A 120 -5.41 -18.89 -5.28
N ILE A 121 -5.44 -19.13 -3.96
CA ILE A 121 -5.43 -20.47 -3.36
C ILE A 121 -6.76 -20.83 -2.71
N ASN A 122 -7.58 -19.84 -2.36
CA ASN A 122 -8.88 -20.06 -1.73
C ASN A 122 -9.88 -18.99 -2.20
N ALA A 123 -10.67 -19.32 -3.22
CA ALA A 123 -11.61 -18.38 -3.83
C ALA A 123 -12.75 -17.93 -2.88
N ASN A 124 -13.06 -18.73 -1.85
CA ASN A 124 -14.11 -18.43 -0.87
C ASN A 124 -13.59 -17.67 0.36
N ALA A 125 -12.28 -17.54 0.52
CA ALA A 125 -11.71 -16.78 1.61
C ALA A 125 -11.83 -15.27 1.36
N GLU A 126 -12.06 -14.54 2.45
CA GLU A 126 -12.18 -13.08 2.41
C GLU A 126 -11.69 -12.49 3.72
N ARG A 127 -10.55 -11.83 3.71
CA ARG A 127 -9.94 -11.11 4.84
C ARG A 127 -10.30 -9.63 4.87
N ILE A 128 -10.50 -9.03 3.68
CA ILE A 128 -10.83 -7.62 3.58
C ILE A 128 -12.31 -7.41 3.83
N LYS A 129 -12.61 -6.80 4.98
CA LYS A 129 -13.95 -6.52 5.46
C LYS A 129 -14.21 -5.01 5.47
N ASN A 130 -15.47 -4.63 5.34
CA ASN A 130 -15.93 -3.25 5.48
C ASN A 130 -15.16 -2.26 4.58
N LEU A 131 -14.77 -2.69 3.37
CA LEU A 131 -14.07 -1.84 2.42
C LEU A 131 -14.99 -0.72 1.95
N THR A 132 -14.60 0.53 2.26
CA THR A 132 -15.39 1.72 1.95
C THR A 132 -14.54 2.79 1.24
N PHE A 133 -15.21 3.55 0.38
CA PHE A 133 -14.69 4.78 -0.22
C PHE A 133 -15.65 5.93 0.12
N ASN A 134 -15.14 7.05 0.65
CA ASN A 134 -15.95 8.19 1.12
C ASN A 134 -17.09 7.77 2.06
N GLY A 135 -16.83 6.82 2.97
CA GLY A 135 -17.79 6.33 3.97
C GLY A 135 -18.89 5.42 3.44
N LYS A 136 -18.86 5.02 2.16
CA LYS A 136 -19.82 4.10 1.54
C LYS A 136 -19.11 2.81 1.10
N PRO A 137 -19.78 1.64 1.11
CA PRO A 137 -19.21 0.43 0.53
C PRO A 137 -18.68 0.70 -0.87
N ILE A 138 -17.46 0.21 -1.16
CA ILE A 138 -16.87 0.41 -2.47
C ILE A 138 -17.72 -0.28 -3.55
N ASP A 139 -18.03 0.46 -4.62
CA ASP A 139 -18.66 -0.15 -5.80
C ASP A 139 -17.60 -0.97 -6.55
N PRO A 140 -17.77 -2.30 -6.72
CA PRO A 140 -16.81 -3.14 -7.42
C PRO A 140 -16.58 -2.74 -8.88
N ASN A 141 -17.51 -2.03 -9.50
CA ASN A 141 -17.43 -1.59 -10.89
C ASN A 141 -16.96 -0.13 -11.05
N ALA A 142 -16.91 0.63 -9.96
CA ALA A 142 -16.36 1.99 -10.01
C ALA A 142 -14.87 1.95 -10.36
N MET A 143 -14.41 2.92 -11.16
CA MET A 143 -13.02 3.01 -11.58
C MET A 143 -12.28 4.05 -10.74
N PHE A 144 -11.04 3.71 -10.40
CA PHE A 144 -10.12 4.51 -9.61
C PHE A 144 -8.79 4.68 -10.36
N LEU A 145 -8.12 5.78 -10.11
CA LEU A 145 -6.70 5.92 -10.38
C LEU A 145 -5.93 5.56 -9.11
N VAL A 146 -4.97 4.65 -9.20
CA VAL A 146 -4.14 4.25 -8.07
C VAL A 146 -2.70 4.67 -8.34
N ALA A 147 -2.23 5.69 -7.61
CA ALA A 147 -0.85 6.12 -7.66
C ALA A 147 0.04 5.09 -6.93
N THR A 148 1.12 4.68 -7.56
CA THR A 148 2.07 3.70 -7.05
C THR A 148 3.44 3.89 -7.69
N ASN A 149 4.29 2.88 -7.68
CA ASN A 149 5.60 2.92 -8.32
C ASN A 149 5.68 1.98 -9.54
N ASN A 150 6.72 2.20 -10.37
CA ASN A 150 6.93 1.41 -11.58
C ASN A 150 7.12 -0.10 -11.30
N TYR A 151 7.80 -0.46 -10.21
CA TYR A 151 7.97 -1.86 -9.82
C TYR A 151 6.62 -2.55 -9.56
N ARG A 152 5.70 -1.85 -8.89
CA ARG A 152 4.36 -2.35 -8.59
C ARG A 152 3.48 -2.36 -9.82
N ALA A 153 3.43 -1.24 -10.55
CA ALA A 153 2.55 -1.04 -11.68
C ALA A 153 2.82 -2.01 -12.83
N TYR A 154 4.09 -2.19 -13.22
CA TYR A 154 4.47 -3.07 -14.33
C TYR A 154 4.61 -4.54 -13.93
N GLY A 155 4.68 -4.84 -12.64
CA GLY A 155 4.90 -6.21 -12.16
C GLY A 155 3.75 -7.18 -12.45
N GLY A 156 2.54 -6.70 -12.69
CA GLY A 156 1.36 -7.52 -13.01
C GLY A 156 0.99 -8.56 -11.95
N LYS A 157 1.56 -8.43 -10.75
CA LYS A 157 1.38 -9.39 -9.66
C LYS A 157 0.04 -9.18 -8.94
N PHE A 158 -0.30 -7.92 -8.71
CA PHE A 158 -1.53 -7.55 -8.02
C PHE A 158 -2.66 -7.30 -9.01
N ALA A 159 -3.90 -7.54 -8.61
CA ALA A 159 -5.05 -7.15 -9.41
C ALA A 159 -5.01 -5.64 -9.71
N GLY A 160 -5.39 -5.24 -10.90
CA GLY A 160 -5.35 -3.83 -11.32
C GLY A 160 -3.93 -3.32 -11.66
N THR A 161 -2.94 -4.22 -11.82
CA THR A 161 -1.57 -3.88 -12.25
C THR A 161 -1.20 -4.60 -13.57
N GLY A 162 -0.07 -4.22 -14.15
CA GLY A 162 0.37 -4.68 -15.48
C GLY A 162 0.12 -3.64 -16.56
N ASP A 163 0.72 -3.84 -17.74
CA ASP A 163 0.76 -2.86 -18.83
C ASP A 163 -0.62 -2.34 -19.25
N SER A 164 -1.63 -3.20 -19.26
CA SER A 164 -3.00 -2.82 -19.65
C SER A 164 -3.70 -1.87 -18.68
N HIS A 165 -3.17 -1.72 -17.45
CA HIS A 165 -3.72 -0.87 -16.41
C HIS A 165 -3.01 0.49 -16.31
N ILE A 166 -1.89 0.68 -17.02
CA ILE A 166 -1.12 1.93 -16.96
C ILE A 166 -1.96 3.09 -17.51
N ALA A 167 -2.30 4.03 -16.65
CA ALA A 167 -3.02 5.26 -17.03
C ALA A 167 -2.07 6.44 -17.24
N PHE A 168 -0.99 6.50 -16.44
CA PHE A 168 0.00 7.57 -16.53
C PHE A 168 1.35 7.06 -15.99
N ALA A 169 2.44 7.46 -16.65
CA ALA A 169 3.80 7.20 -16.23
C ALA A 169 4.59 8.52 -16.15
N SER A 170 5.04 8.87 -14.94
CA SER A 170 5.91 10.02 -14.71
C SER A 170 7.38 9.63 -14.82
N PRO A 171 8.25 10.50 -15.33
CA PRO A 171 9.69 10.32 -15.21
C PRO A 171 10.20 10.59 -13.79
N ASP A 172 9.38 11.20 -12.92
CA ASP A 172 9.80 11.63 -11.59
C ASP A 172 9.92 10.43 -10.65
N GLU A 173 10.99 10.39 -9.86
CA GLU A 173 11.16 9.42 -8.81
C GLU A 173 10.20 9.71 -7.64
N ASN A 174 9.62 8.67 -7.04
CA ASN A 174 8.70 8.80 -5.90
C ASN A 174 9.32 9.58 -4.73
N ARG A 175 10.61 9.37 -4.44
CA ARG A 175 11.31 10.13 -3.39
C ARG A 175 11.44 11.62 -3.70
N SER A 176 11.56 12.00 -4.98
CA SER A 176 11.58 13.40 -5.40
C SER A 176 10.20 14.04 -5.27
N VAL A 177 9.15 13.31 -5.62
CA VAL A 177 7.76 13.74 -5.41
C VAL A 177 7.47 13.93 -3.93
N LEU A 178 7.90 12.98 -3.08
CA LEU A 178 7.77 13.08 -1.63
C LEU A 178 8.53 14.29 -1.08
N ALA A 179 9.77 14.51 -1.50
CA ALA A 179 10.58 15.65 -1.08
C ALA A 179 9.95 16.99 -1.48
N ALA A 180 9.41 17.08 -2.71
CA ALA A 180 8.71 18.26 -3.19
C ALA A 180 7.45 18.54 -2.36
N TRP A 181 6.66 17.51 -2.07
CA TRP A 181 5.47 17.64 -1.24
C TRP A 181 5.82 18.12 0.18
N ILE A 182 6.86 17.52 0.82
CA ILE A 182 7.37 17.95 2.13
C ILE A 182 7.76 19.41 2.11
N ALA A 183 8.48 19.87 1.08
CA ALA A 183 8.92 21.27 0.96
C ALA A 183 7.73 22.22 0.80
N ASP A 184 6.75 21.86 -0.02
CA ASP A 184 5.58 22.70 -0.29
C ASP A 184 4.65 22.74 0.94
N GLU A 185 4.43 21.61 1.61
CA GLU A 185 3.62 21.54 2.82
C GLU A 185 4.27 22.33 3.97
N SER A 186 5.59 22.25 4.13
CA SER A 186 6.32 23.06 5.12
C SER A 186 6.19 24.56 4.86
N LYS A 187 6.20 25.00 3.60
CA LYS A 187 5.95 26.41 3.26
C LYS A 187 4.53 26.84 3.57
N ARG A 188 3.55 25.95 3.32
CA ARG A 188 2.13 26.25 3.53
C ARG A 188 1.74 26.26 5.00
N ALA A 189 2.18 25.27 5.78
CA ALA A 189 1.75 25.02 7.16
C ALA A 189 2.76 25.45 8.22
N GLY A 190 4.00 25.78 7.83
CA GLY A 190 5.10 26.09 8.74
C GLY A 190 5.81 24.86 9.29
N GLU A 191 5.08 23.81 9.63
CA GLU A 191 5.62 22.51 10.03
C GLU A 191 4.70 21.37 9.55
N ILE A 192 5.26 20.16 9.46
CA ILE A 192 4.53 18.96 9.06
C ILE A 192 4.27 18.11 10.29
N HIS A 193 3.01 17.72 10.47
CA HIS A 193 2.60 16.77 11.49
C HIS A 193 2.18 15.47 10.80
N PRO A 194 2.77 14.31 11.20
CA PRO A 194 2.26 13.02 10.73
C PRO A 194 0.80 12.85 11.13
N ALA A 195 -0.01 12.30 10.24
CA ALA A 195 -1.36 11.88 10.61
C ALA A 195 -1.26 10.67 11.57
N ALA A 196 -2.16 10.61 12.54
CA ALA A 196 -2.30 9.47 13.43
C ALA A 196 -3.47 8.63 12.94
N ASP A 197 -3.20 7.75 11.99
CA ASP A 197 -4.19 6.83 11.43
C ASP A 197 -3.88 5.39 11.84
#